data_590b5bd68c2a3d2c908c7aa6248521c2
#
_entry.id   590b5bd68c2a3d2c908c7aa6248521c2
#
_cell.length_a   1.000
_cell.length_b   1.000
_cell.length_c   1.000
_cell.angle_alpha   90.00
_cell.angle_beta   90.00
_cell.angle_gamma   90.00
#
_symmetry.space_group_name_H-M   'P 1'
#
loop_
_entity.id
_entity.type
_entity.pdbx_description
1 polymer ?
#
loop_
_entity_poly.entity_id
_entity_poly.type
_entity_poly.pdbx_seq_one_letter_code
_entity_poly.pdbx_strand_id
1 'polypeptide(L)'
;MTDSKNNASYLELIIGPMYSSKSTMLLEIYKKCKFCNISVIIINHSSDTRYHESMVSTHDKIMAPCIQTTKLNSIWNYNVLDNHFNEKSNNHIMLRSADVILINEGQFFKDLYSVVEDMLKCNKRVYVCGLDSDFERKKFGQILDLIPLCDKVTKLTSLCSQCRDGTPGI
;
A
#
# COMPACT_ATOMS: atom_id res chain seq x y z
N MET A 1 -13.18 17.72 26.63
CA MET A 1 -13.91 17.58 25.35
C MET A 1 -12.98 16.81 24.41
N THR A 2 -13.17 15.52 24.30
CA THR A 2 -12.41 14.69 23.37
C THR A 2 -13.06 14.84 22.01
N ASP A 3 -12.44 15.61 21.13
CA ASP A 3 -12.80 15.64 19.71
C ASP A 3 -12.68 14.22 19.16
N SER A 4 -13.82 13.55 19.01
CA SER A 4 -13.93 12.37 18.18
C SER A 4 -13.59 12.81 16.75
N LYS A 5 -12.34 12.61 16.32
CA LYS A 5 -11.96 12.71 14.93
C LYS A 5 -12.88 11.77 14.16
N ASN A 6 -13.87 12.31 13.46
CA ASN A 6 -14.67 11.59 12.48
C ASN A 6 -13.74 11.20 11.31
N ASN A 7 -12.89 10.18 11.54
CA ASN A 7 -12.08 9.61 10.48
C ASN A 7 -13.02 8.73 9.65
N ALA A 8 -13.63 9.31 8.62
CA ALA A 8 -14.29 8.51 7.60
C ALA A 8 -13.25 7.58 6.94
N SER A 9 -13.65 6.34 6.69
CA SER A 9 -12.84 5.42 5.89
C SER A 9 -12.55 6.04 4.52
N TYR A 10 -11.39 5.74 3.96
CA TYR A 10 -10.99 6.24 2.65
C TYR A 10 -10.12 5.22 1.94
N LEU A 11 -10.36 5.00 0.67
CA LEU A 11 -9.53 4.14 -0.18
C LEU A 11 -9.13 4.86 -1.46
N GLU A 12 -7.83 4.95 -1.69
CA GLU A 12 -7.26 5.41 -2.96
C GLU A 12 -6.40 4.32 -3.59
N LEU A 13 -6.61 4.08 -4.88
CA LEU A 13 -5.77 3.18 -5.68
C LEU A 13 -4.81 4.01 -6.54
N ILE A 14 -3.52 3.67 -6.49
CA ILE A 14 -2.46 4.27 -7.31
C ILE A 14 -1.94 3.17 -8.23
N ILE A 15 -2.43 3.12 -9.45
CA ILE A 15 -2.19 2.03 -10.38
C ILE A 15 -1.45 2.51 -11.64
N GLY A 16 -0.85 1.59 -12.35
CA GLY A 16 -0.15 1.87 -13.63
C GLY A 16 1.02 0.94 -13.89
N PRO A 17 1.68 1.06 -15.05
CA PRO A 17 2.76 0.19 -15.47
C PRO A 17 4.03 0.37 -14.60
N MET A 18 5.04 -0.45 -14.85
CA MET A 18 6.36 -0.24 -14.26
C MET A 18 6.91 1.14 -14.64
N TYR A 19 7.76 1.72 -13.78
CA TYR A 19 8.37 3.05 -13.99
C TYR A 19 7.39 4.23 -14.10
N SER A 20 6.16 4.09 -13.63
CA SER A 20 5.16 5.18 -13.61
C SER A 20 5.16 6.00 -12.31
N SER A 21 6.19 5.89 -11.49
CA SER A 21 6.36 6.65 -10.22
C SER A 21 5.33 6.33 -9.11
N LYS A 22 4.70 5.15 -9.14
CA LYS A 22 3.72 4.73 -8.12
C LYS A 22 4.28 4.77 -6.69
N SER A 23 5.43 4.13 -6.48
CA SER A 23 6.07 4.08 -5.15
C SER A 23 6.53 5.46 -4.69
N THR A 24 6.94 6.34 -5.61
CA THR A 24 7.28 7.74 -5.31
C THR A 24 6.06 8.48 -4.75
N MET A 25 4.90 8.36 -5.43
CA MET A 25 3.65 8.97 -4.97
C MET A 25 3.22 8.42 -3.61
N LEU A 26 3.37 7.12 -3.37
CA LEU A 26 3.08 6.50 -2.08
C LEU A 26 3.97 7.09 -0.95
N LEU A 27 5.27 7.25 -1.22
CA LEU A 27 6.20 7.83 -0.25
C LEU A 27 5.98 9.34 -0.02
N GLU A 28 5.46 10.06 -0.99
CA GLU A 28 5.02 11.46 -0.78
C GLU A 28 3.83 11.53 0.19
N ILE A 29 2.87 10.62 0.08
CA ILE A 29 1.76 10.52 1.04
C ILE A 29 2.31 10.22 2.44
N TYR A 30 3.25 9.27 2.55
CA TYR A 30 3.92 8.96 3.81
C TYR A 30 4.56 10.20 4.44
N LYS A 31 5.35 10.96 3.68
CA LYS A 31 6.01 12.19 4.14
C LYS A 31 5.00 13.23 4.62
N LYS A 32 3.90 13.43 3.88
CA LYS A 32 2.82 14.36 4.26
C LYS A 32 2.17 13.93 5.58
N CYS A 33 1.87 12.64 5.75
CA CYS A 33 1.33 12.11 7.00
C CYS A 33 2.29 12.36 8.18
N LYS A 34 3.58 12.06 8.00
CA LYS A 34 4.61 12.30 9.02
C LYS A 34 4.72 13.78 9.39
N PHE A 35 4.70 14.67 8.40
CA PHE A 35 4.74 16.12 8.63
C PHE A 35 3.52 16.61 9.45
N CYS A 36 2.35 16.03 9.19
CA CYS A 36 1.11 16.36 9.91
C CYS A 36 0.92 15.59 11.23
N ASN A 37 1.92 14.81 11.68
CA ASN A 37 1.83 13.93 12.85
C ASN A 37 0.65 12.95 12.79
N ILE A 38 0.29 12.49 11.58
CA ILE A 38 -0.70 11.45 11.35
C ILE A 38 0.00 10.09 11.46
N SER A 39 -0.59 9.17 12.23
CA SER A 39 -0.04 7.82 12.36
C SER A 39 -0.16 7.07 11.03
N VAL A 40 0.97 6.69 10.44
CA VAL A 40 1.02 6.06 9.12
C VAL A 40 2.00 4.89 9.11
N ILE A 41 1.59 3.79 8.48
CA ILE A 41 2.40 2.58 8.30
C ILE A 41 2.42 2.19 6.83
N ILE A 42 3.58 1.73 6.36
CA ILE A 42 3.76 1.15 5.03
C ILE A 42 3.86 -0.37 5.17
N ILE A 43 3.12 -1.09 4.33
CA ILE A 43 3.24 -2.54 4.13
C ILE A 43 3.80 -2.76 2.74
N ASN A 44 4.84 -3.58 2.63
CA ASN A 44 5.42 -3.97 1.34
C ASN A 44 5.35 -5.49 1.17
N HIS A 45 5.15 -5.97 -0.05
CA HIS A 45 5.17 -7.40 -0.31
C HIS A 45 6.60 -7.95 -0.30
N SER A 46 6.84 -9.04 0.42
CA SER A 46 8.20 -9.62 0.59
C SER A 46 8.85 -10.15 -0.70
N SER A 47 8.11 -10.26 -1.81
CA SER A 47 8.69 -10.53 -3.12
C SER A 47 9.45 -9.34 -3.71
N ASP A 48 9.28 -8.15 -3.14
CA ASP A 48 10.04 -6.96 -3.53
C ASP A 48 11.39 -6.94 -2.80
N THR A 49 12.36 -7.68 -3.34
CA THR A 49 13.71 -7.83 -2.76
C THR A 49 14.70 -6.78 -3.26
N ARG A 50 14.21 -5.76 -3.98
CA ARG A 50 15.07 -4.83 -4.71
C ARG A 50 16.04 -4.02 -3.86
N TYR A 51 15.77 -3.82 -2.56
CA TYR A 51 16.61 -2.92 -1.76
C TYR A 51 16.94 -3.36 -0.33
N HIS A 52 15.97 -3.63 0.56
CA HIS A 52 16.25 -3.97 1.97
C HIS A 52 15.05 -4.66 2.61
N GLU A 53 15.30 -5.60 3.54
CA GLU A 53 14.25 -6.41 4.18
C GLU A 53 13.25 -5.61 5.03
N SER A 54 13.57 -4.36 5.41
CA SER A 54 12.72 -3.52 6.25
C SER A 54 12.40 -2.14 5.67
N MET A 55 12.70 -1.91 4.39
CA MET A 55 12.56 -0.61 3.75
C MET A 55 11.86 -0.73 2.40
N VAL A 56 10.88 0.13 2.14
CA VAL A 56 10.39 0.40 0.78
C VAL A 56 11.24 1.49 0.15
N SER A 57 11.62 1.31 -1.10
CA SER A 57 12.44 2.27 -1.84
C SER A 57 11.80 2.68 -3.15
N THR A 58 12.04 3.92 -3.58
CA THR A 58 11.80 4.38 -4.94
C THR A 58 13.00 4.06 -5.83
N HIS A 59 12.83 4.18 -7.15
CA HIS A 59 13.94 4.13 -8.11
C HIS A 59 15.03 5.18 -7.82
N ASP A 60 14.65 6.31 -7.20
CA ASP A 60 15.56 7.39 -6.80
C ASP A 60 16.20 7.15 -5.42
N LYS A 61 16.13 5.92 -4.88
CA LYS A 61 16.71 5.52 -3.60
C LYS A 61 16.17 6.27 -2.37
N ILE A 62 14.98 6.87 -2.47
CA ILE A 62 14.28 7.40 -1.29
C ILE A 62 13.68 6.20 -0.54
N MET A 63 14.00 6.07 0.74
CA MET A 63 13.64 4.92 1.56
C MET A 63 12.73 5.32 2.72
N ALA A 64 11.80 4.44 3.07
CA ALA A 64 10.98 4.56 4.28
C ALA A 64 10.83 3.19 4.96
N PRO A 65 10.71 3.14 6.29
CA PRO A 65 10.50 1.89 7.01
C PRO A 65 9.14 1.28 6.64
N CYS A 66 9.11 -0.02 6.47
CA CYS A 66 7.91 -0.76 6.13
C CYS A 66 7.85 -2.12 6.82
N ILE A 67 6.64 -2.66 6.94
CA ILE A 67 6.41 -4.05 7.35
C ILE A 67 6.45 -4.90 6.09
N GLN A 68 7.33 -5.89 6.07
CA GLN A 68 7.42 -6.88 4.99
C GLN A 68 6.55 -8.09 5.30
N THR A 69 5.71 -8.48 4.37
CA THR A 69 4.89 -9.70 4.49
C THR A 69 4.49 -10.27 3.13
N THR A 70 4.18 -11.56 3.09
CA THR A 70 3.58 -12.22 1.92
C THR A 70 2.05 -12.29 2.01
N LYS A 71 1.47 -12.06 3.21
CA LYS A 71 0.04 -12.14 3.47
C LYS A 71 -0.39 -11.03 4.41
N LEU A 72 -1.31 -10.18 4.00
CA LEU A 72 -1.84 -9.10 4.83
C LEU A 72 -2.57 -9.63 6.06
N ASN A 73 -3.31 -10.71 5.91
CA ASN A 73 -4.07 -11.33 6.99
C ASN A 73 -3.19 -11.78 8.16
N SER A 74 -1.94 -12.16 7.90
CA SER A 74 -1.01 -12.63 8.93
C SER A 74 -0.57 -11.53 9.91
N ILE A 75 -0.71 -10.27 9.52
CA ILE A 75 -0.37 -9.10 10.36
C ILE A 75 -1.60 -8.30 10.76
N TRP A 76 -2.68 -8.30 9.95
CA TRP A 76 -3.92 -7.57 10.24
C TRP A 76 -4.82 -8.29 11.24
N ASN A 77 -5.04 -9.60 11.05
CA ASN A 77 -5.90 -10.44 11.90
C ASN A 77 -5.10 -11.38 12.82
N TYR A 78 -3.91 -10.94 13.22
CA TYR A 78 -3.06 -11.72 14.12
C TYR A 78 -3.73 -11.88 15.49
N ASN A 79 -3.92 -13.12 15.94
CA ASN A 79 -4.49 -13.41 17.26
C ASN A 79 -3.39 -13.31 18.33
N VAL A 80 -3.39 -12.22 19.07
CA VAL A 80 -2.38 -11.95 20.12
C VAL A 80 -2.55 -12.91 21.30
N LEU A 81 -3.76 -13.45 21.53
CA LEU A 81 -4.05 -14.30 22.68
C LEU A 81 -3.47 -15.72 22.53
N ASP A 82 -3.31 -16.20 21.30
CA ASP A 82 -2.85 -17.55 21.01
C ASP A 82 -1.33 -17.67 20.82
N ASN A 83 -0.61 -16.55 20.88
CA ASN A 83 0.81 -16.52 20.55
C ASN A 83 1.61 -15.69 21.56
N HIS A 84 2.84 -16.12 21.84
CA HIS A 84 3.79 -15.33 22.62
C HIS A 84 4.09 -14.00 21.93
N PHE A 85 4.37 -12.98 22.74
CA PHE A 85 4.72 -11.64 22.25
C PHE A 85 5.91 -11.71 21.31
N ASN A 86 5.73 -11.39 20.04
CA ASN A 86 6.74 -11.45 18.99
C ASN A 86 6.58 -10.26 18.01
N GLU A 87 7.43 -10.20 16.99
CA GLU A 87 7.40 -9.14 15.98
C GLU A 87 6.02 -9.00 15.28
N LYS A 88 5.33 -10.12 15.02
CA LYS A 88 3.98 -10.10 14.41
C LYS A 88 2.94 -9.47 15.33
N SER A 89 3.04 -9.70 16.64
CA SER A 89 2.16 -9.04 17.62
C SER A 89 2.38 -7.53 17.63
N ASN A 90 3.63 -7.07 17.58
CA ASN A 90 3.95 -5.66 17.51
C ASN A 90 3.41 -5.04 16.22
N ASN A 91 3.62 -5.68 15.07
CA ASN A 91 3.11 -5.22 13.78
C ASN A 91 1.59 -5.11 13.77
N HIS A 92 0.88 -6.09 14.36
CA HIS A 92 -0.58 -6.05 14.51
C HIS A 92 -1.04 -4.85 15.33
N ILE A 93 -0.45 -4.62 16.51
CA ILE A 93 -0.79 -3.50 17.38
C ILE A 93 -0.55 -2.17 16.67
N MET A 94 0.60 -2.03 16.00
CA MET A 94 0.93 -0.83 15.23
C MET A 94 -0.08 -0.58 14.10
N LEU A 95 -0.45 -1.60 13.33
CA LEU A 95 -1.43 -1.48 12.24
C LEU A 95 -2.83 -1.11 12.76
N ARG A 96 -3.27 -1.71 13.87
CA ARG A 96 -4.57 -1.39 14.47
C ARG A 96 -4.62 0.03 15.02
N SER A 97 -3.50 0.57 15.50
CA SER A 97 -3.42 1.96 16.00
C SER A 97 -3.21 3.01 14.91
N ALA A 98 -2.72 2.62 13.71
CA ALA A 98 -2.46 3.56 12.63
C ALA A 98 -3.75 4.14 12.04
N ASP A 99 -3.73 5.44 11.72
CA ASP A 99 -4.82 6.13 11.01
C ASP A 99 -4.76 5.87 9.49
N VAL A 100 -3.54 5.78 8.97
CA VAL A 100 -3.26 5.63 7.54
C VAL A 100 -2.43 4.38 7.28
N ILE A 101 -2.85 3.56 6.32
CA ILE A 101 -2.15 2.35 5.89
C ILE A 101 -1.81 2.48 4.41
N LEU A 102 -0.54 2.33 4.08
CA LEU A 102 -0.01 2.39 2.72
C LEU A 102 0.42 0.98 2.31
N ILE A 103 -0.17 0.42 1.26
CA ILE A 103 0.15 -0.93 0.76
C ILE A 103 0.87 -0.78 -0.57
N ASN A 104 2.14 -1.20 -0.61
CA ASN A 104 2.94 -1.24 -1.83
C ASN A 104 2.89 -2.63 -2.47
N GLU A 105 3.02 -2.69 -3.79
CA GLU A 105 2.98 -3.91 -4.60
C GLU A 105 1.71 -4.76 -4.36
N GLY A 106 0.57 -4.07 -4.28
CA GLY A 106 -0.74 -4.65 -3.93
C GLY A 106 -1.16 -5.84 -4.80
N GLN A 107 -0.72 -5.91 -6.07
CA GLN A 107 -1.06 -7.00 -7.00
C GLN A 107 -0.56 -8.38 -6.53
N PHE A 108 0.44 -8.44 -5.66
CA PHE A 108 0.97 -9.73 -5.17
C PHE A 108 0.21 -10.32 -3.99
N PHE A 109 -0.58 -9.50 -3.27
CA PHE A 109 -1.36 -9.99 -2.13
C PHE A 109 -2.63 -10.70 -2.59
N LYS A 110 -2.71 -12.00 -2.32
CA LYS A 110 -3.88 -12.82 -2.66
C LYS A 110 -5.10 -12.55 -1.76
N ASP A 111 -4.87 -11.96 -0.61
CA ASP A 111 -5.86 -11.59 0.41
C ASP A 111 -6.15 -10.08 0.45
N LEU A 112 -5.76 -9.35 -0.61
CA LEU A 112 -5.85 -7.89 -0.67
C LEU A 112 -7.28 -7.39 -0.46
N TYR A 113 -8.23 -7.93 -1.21
CA TYR A 113 -9.62 -7.47 -1.20
C TYR A 113 -10.24 -7.59 0.19
N SER A 114 -10.19 -8.79 0.77
CA SER A 114 -10.83 -9.05 2.07
C SER A 114 -10.22 -8.25 3.21
N VAL A 115 -8.89 -8.09 3.21
CA VAL A 115 -8.21 -7.35 4.27
C VAL A 115 -8.43 -5.84 4.13
N VAL A 116 -8.40 -5.30 2.91
CA VAL A 116 -8.69 -3.88 2.68
C VAL A 116 -10.14 -3.54 3.05
N GLU A 117 -11.10 -4.38 2.67
CA GLU A 117 -12.50 -4.21 3.06
C GLU A 117 -12.64 -4.14 4.60
N ASP A 118 -11.95 -5.02 5.32
CA ASP A 118 -11.95 -5.05 6.78
C ASP A 118 -11.27 -3.81 7.40
N MET A 119 -10.17 -3.35 6.80
CA MET A 119 -9.52 -2.09 7.19
C MET A 119 -10.48 -0.89 7.07
N LEU A 120 -11.26 -0.83 5.97
CA LEU A 120 -12.25 0.23 5.77
C LEU A 120 -13.38 0.17 6.82
N LYS A 121 -13.87 -1.03 7.16
CA LYS A 121 -14.83 -1.24 8.26
C LYS A 121 -14.28 -0.77 9.62
N CYS A 122 -12.96 -0.79 9.78
CA CYS A 122 -12.26 -0.24 10.96
C CYS A 122 -11.90 1.26 10.82
N ASN A 123 -12.55 1.99 9.92
CA ASN A 123 -12.34 3.42 9.66
C ASN A 123 -10.89 3.80 9.34
N LYS A 124 -10.15 2.94 8.64
CA LYS A 124 -8.79 3.24 8.18
C LYS A 124 -8.81 4.01 6.85
N ARG A 125 -7.81 4.85 6.66
CA ARG A 125 -7.49 5.45 5.37
C ARG A 125 -6.44 4.58 4.70
N VAL A 126 -6.79 3.96 3.59
CA VAL A 126 -5.95 2.98 2.90
C VAL A 126 -5.54 3.52 1.53
N TYR A 127 -4.27 3.42 1.22
CA TYR A 127 -3.73 3.70 -0.11
C TYR A 127 -3.07 2.45 -0.62
N VAL A 128 -3.51 1.96 -1.76
CA VAL A 128 -2.96 0.75 -2.39
C VAL A 128 -2.27 1.12 -3.68
N CYS A 129 -1.00 0.77 -3.80
CA CYS A 129 -0.24 1.01 -5.01
C CYS A 129 0.23 -0.31 -5.63
N GLY A 130 0.19 -0.38 -6.97
CA GLY A 130 0.64 -1.57 -7.69
C GLY A 130 0.37 -1.58 -9.18
N LEU A 131 0.71 -2.69 -9.80
CA LEU A 131 0.45 -2.94 -11.22
C LEU A 131 -1.03 -3.25 -11.44
N ASP A 132 -1.64 -2.64 -12.43
CA ASP A 132 -3.02 -2.90 -12.84
C ASP A 132 -3.13 -4.10 -13.81
N SER A 133 -2.07 -4.38 -14.56
CA SER A 133 -2.03 -5.49 -15.49
C SER A 133 -0.68 -6.20 -15.49
N ASP A 134 -0.68 -7.44 -15.96
CA ASP A 134 0.53 -8.18 -16.33
C ASP A 134 1.03 -7.76 -17.72
N PHE A 135 2.09 -8.43 -18.21
CA PHE A 135 2.69 -8.17 -19.52
C PHE A 135 1.79 -8.55 -20.69
N GLU A 136 0.76 -9.40 -20.48
CA GLU A 136 -0.27 -9.74 -21.46
C GLU A 136 -1.47 -8.78 -21.43
N ARG A 137 -1.42 -7.70 -20.63
CA ARG A 137 -2.52 -6.75 -20.35
C ARG A 137 -3.75 -7.38 -19.71
N LYS A 138 -3.57 -8.51 -19.02
CA LYS A 138 -4.60 -9.12 -18.19
C LYS A 138 -4.54 -8.55 -16.78
N LYS A 139 -5.69 -8.55 -16.10
CA LYS A 139 -5.77 -8.13 -14.69
C LYS A 139 -4.73 -8.84 -13.84
N PHE A 140 -3.97 -8.08 -13.04
CA PHE A 140 -2.96 -8.64 -12.15
C PHE A 140 -3.41 -8.62 -10.69
N GLY A 141 -3.61 -9.81 -10.11
CA GLY A 141 -4.06 -9.96 -8.73
C GLY A 141 -5.44 -9.35 -8.46
N GLN A 142 -5.66 -8.85 -7.25
CA GLN A 142 -6.94 -8.33 -6.76
C GLN A 142 -7.03 -6.81 -6.73
N ILE A 143 -6.00 -6.07 -7.19
CA ILE A 143 -5.97 -4.62 -7.02
C ILE A 143 -7.13 -3.92 -7.74
N LEU A 144 -7.52 -4.40 -8.93
CA LEU A 144 -8.64 -3.83 -9.68
C LEU A 144 -10.02 -4.21 -9.07
N ASP A 145 -10.10 -5.27 -8.27
CA ASP A 145 -11.33 -5.65 -7.58
C ASP A 145 -11.71 -4.63 -6.50
N LEU A 146 -10.77 -3.80 -6.06
CA LEU A 146 -11.00 -2.73 -5.09
C LEU A 146 -11.68 -1.49 -5.70
N ILE A 147 -11.77 -1.38 -7.03
CA ILE A 147 -12.36 -0.20 -7.69
C ILE A 147 -13.79 0.12 -7.18
N PRO A 148 -14.69 -0.86 -6.99
CA PRO A 148 -16.04 -0.58 -6.46
C PRO A 148 -16.03 -0.07 -5.01
N LEU A 149 -14.97 -0.28 -4.25
CA LEU A 149 -14.82 0.14 -2.86
C LEU A 149 -14.07 1.46 -2.71
N CYS A 150 -13.38 1.92 -3.76
CA CYS A 150 -12.46 3.06 -3.63
C CYS A 150 -13.16 4.41 -3.85
N ASP A 151 -12.66 5.42 -3.14
CA ASP A 151 -13.07 6.82 -3.30
C ASP A 151 -12.34 7.49 -4.47
N LYS A 152 -11.13 7.00 -4.80
CA LYS A 152 -10.32 7.58 -5.87
C LYS A 152 -9.43 6.56 -6.53
N VAL A 153 -9.32 6.65 -7.86
CA VAL A 153 -8.33 5.92 -8.67
C VAL A 153 -7.40 6.92 -9.35
N THR A 154 -6.12 6.78 -9.09
CA THR A 154 -5.06 7.53 -9.76
C THR A 154 -4.31 6.56 -10.67
N LYS A 155 -4.61 6.60 -11.97
CA LYS A 155 -3.90 5.82 -12.97
C LYS A 155 -2.73 6.62 -13.52
N LEU A 156 -1.52 6.13 -13.28
CA LEU A 156 -0.27 6.72 -13.74
C LEU A 156 0.17 6.07 -15.06
N THR A 157 0.93 6.81 -15.84
CA THR A 157 1.56 6.32 -17.08
C THR A 157 3.09 6.44 -16.97
N SER A 158 3.80 5.56 -17.63
CA SER A 158 5.25 5.71 -17.85
C SER A 158 5.52 6.43 -19.17
N LEU A 159 6.76 6.85 -19.39
CA LEU A 159 7.20 7.35 -20.67
C LEU A 159 7.93 6.23 -21.45
N CYS A 160 7.74 6.22 -22.75
CA CYS A 160 8.40 5.23 -23.62
C CYS A 160 9.91 5.50 -23.67
N SER A 161 10.71 4.54 -23.20
CA SER A 161 12.18 4.64 -23.22
C SER A 161 12.79 4.54 -24.62
N GLN A 162 12.04 4.02 -25.58
CA GLN A 162 12.49 3.93 -26.98
C GLN A 162 12.16 5.18 -27.77
N CYS A 163 10.93 5.69 -27.67
CA CYS A 163 10.51 6.89 -28.39
C CYS A 163 11.23 8.14 -27.88
N ARG A 164 11.37 8.28 -26.55
CA ARG A 164 12.02 9.42 -25.86
C ARG A 164 11.50 10.81 -26.26
N ASP A 165 10.25 10.88 -26.68
CA ASP A 165 9.57 12.06 -27.17
C ASP A 165 8.35 12.47 -26.31
N GLY A 166 8.18 11.82 -25.15
CA GLY A 166 7.04 12.01 -24.27
C GLY A 166 5.86 11.07 -24.53
N THR A 167 5.95 10.18 -25.52
CA THR A 167 4.93 9.16 -25.77
C THR A 167 4.75 8.30 -24.50
N PRO A 168 3.47 8.07 -24.06
CA PRO A 168 3.21 7.18 -22.93
C PRO A 168 3.72 5.76 -23.20
N GLY A 169 4.42 5.20 -22.21
CA GLY A 169 4.77 3.78 -22.19
C GLY A 169 3.56 2.94 -21.76
N ILE A 170 3.39 1.81 -22.44
CA ILE A 170 2.29 0.88 -22.20
C ILE A 170 2.80 -0.30 -21.37
#